data_02d722f10b09d6890d7a02752c91a540
#
_entry.id   02d722f10b09d6890d7a02752c91a540
#
_cell.length_a   1.000
_cell.length_b   1.000
_cell.length_c   1.000
_cell.angle_alpha   90.00
_cell.angle_beta   90.00
_cell.angle_gamma   90.00
#
_symmetry.space_group_name_H-M   'P 1'
#
loop_
_entity.id
_entity.type
_entity.pdbx_description
1 polymer ?
#
loop_
_entity_poly.entity_id
_entity_poly.type
_entity_poly.pdbx_seq_one_letter_code
_entity_poly.pdbx_strand_id
1 'polypeptide(L)'
;MSEKIRRSGIAPEALRAGAWGVAVTALVGAAIVGGSRNLAHFDAALVAYTFSILFATFGLTYRYAMWLERPPTALYWRRGWQVVFRRGSGGRRLRNLWRGLGQAFSDIALNRFIWARGWLRGLTHMLILWGCLLAVAITFPLVFGWLMFESVPGSPEVYRVFAFGFPTFSFPSGSLIGFLMFHGLVWASFLVIAGVMLAMRRRMREEGAAALQSFHEDFLPLFLLFAVSLTGLMLTASYTWMRGYAYDFLAILHAVTVIFTFLWLPFGKFFHVFQRPAQLAVRFYKQVGRDEEAAVCRR
;
A
#
# COMPACT_ATOMS: atom_id res chain seq x y z
N MET A 1 38.22 -28.53 -23.16
CA MET A 1 37.84 -27.45 -22.23
C MET A 1 36.99 -26.48 -23.02
N SER A 2 35.71 -26.74 -23.12
CA SER A 2 34.77 -25.99 -23.98
C SER A 2 34.24 -24.81 -23.18
N GLU A 3 34.67 -23.62 -23.55
CA GLU A 3 34.19 -22.35 -23.07
C GLU A 3 32.76 -22.14 -23.61
N LYS A 4 31.76 -22.50 -22.79
CA LYS A 4 30.37 -22.14 -23.10
C LYS A 4 30.26 -20.62 -23.06
N ILE A 5 30.33 -20.00 -24.23
CA ILE A 5 29.93 -18.61 -24.47
C ILE A 5 28.55 -18.45 -23.86
N ARG A 6 28.48 -17.80 -22.70
CA ARG A 6 27.23 -17.35 -22.07
C ARG A 6 26.59 -16.37 -23.03
N ARG A 7 25.61 -16.83 -23.80
CA ARG A 7 24.71 -15.90 -24.52
C ARG A 7 24.11 -14.95 -23.48
N SER A 8 24.40 -13.69 -23.61
CA SER A 8 23.87 -12.59 -22.80
C SER A 8 22.39 -12.37 -23.12
N GLY A 9 21.57 -13.38 -22.85
CA GLY A 9 20.13 -13.26 -22.95
C GLY A 9 19.54 -12.90 -21.58
N ILE A 10 18.51 -12.07 -21.55
CA ILE A 10 17.74 -11.77 -20.34
C ILE A 10 17.20 -13.08 -19.78
N ALA A 11 17.38 -13.29 -18.46
CA ALA A 11 16.92 -14.50 -17.79
C ALA A 11 15.40 -14.70 -17.98
N PRO A 12 14.91 -15.92 -18.27
CA PRO A 12 13.49 -16.16 -18.51
C PRO A 12 12.56 -15.71 -17.39
N GLU A 13 13.03 -15.81 -16.13
CA GLU A 13 12.32 -15.31 -14.95
C GLU A 13 12.15 -13.77 -14.98
N ALA A 14 13.16 -13.04 -15.45
CA ALA A 14 13.10 -11.59 -15.57
C ALA A 14 12.10 -11.16 -16.67
N LEU A 15 12.05 -11.91 -17.78
CA LEU A 15 11.07 -11.67 -18.84
C LEU A 15 9.63 -11.91 -18.35
N ARG A 16 9.38 -13.01 -17.62
CA ARG A 16 8.08 -13.28 -17.03
C ARG A 16 7.69 -12.23 -16.00
N ALA A 17 8.62 -11.82 -15.16
CA ALA A 17 8.37 -10.76 -14.18
C ALA A 17 8.07 -9.42 -14.86
N GLY A 18 8.79 -9.10 -15.95
CA GLY A 18 8.51 -7.93 -16.78
C GLY A 18 7.11 -7.98 -17.42
N ALA A 19 6.74 -9.14 -17.97
CA ALA A 19 5.41 -9.34 -18.55
C ALA A 19 4.29 -9.13 -17.52
N TRP A 20 4.45 -9.67 -16.30
CA TRP A 20 3.52 -9.42 -15.19
C TRP A 20 3.48 -7.93 -14.81
N GLY A 21 4.64 -7.27 -14.74
CA GLY A 21 4.73 -5.84 -14.48
C GLY A 21 3.93 -5.02 -15.49
N VAL A 22 4.13 -5.29 -16.79
CA VAL A 22 3.38 -4.62 -17.87
C VAL A 22 1.89 -4.93 -17.78
N ALA A 23 1.51 -6.20 -17.61
CA ALA A 23 0.11 -6.61 -17.56
C ALA A 23 -0.66 -5.94 -16.41
N VAL A 24 -0.10 -5.94 -15.19
CA VAL A 24 -0.74 -5.32 -14.02
C VAL A 24 -0.79 -3.79 -14.19
N THR A 25 0.27 -3.16 -14.68
CA THR A 25 0.28 -1.71 -14.92
C THR A 25 -0.72 -1.31 -15.99
N ALA A 26 -0.83 -2.08 -17.08
CA ALA A 26 -1.84 -1.86 -18.12
C ALA A 26 -3.27 -2.04 -17.57
N LEU A 27 -3.49 -3.03 -16.70
CA LEU A 27 -4.77 -3.24 -16.03
C LEU A 27 -5.15 -2.04 -15.15
N VAL A 28 -4.20 -1.52 -14.36
CA VAL A 28 -4.42 -0.32 -13.54
C VAL A 28 -4.69 0.89 -14.43
N GLY A 29 -3.94 1.08 -15.51
CA GLY A 29 -4.19 2.14 -16.50
C GLY A 29 -5.58 2.05 -17.13
N ALA A 30 -5.99 0.85 -17.54
CA ALA A 30 -7.33 0.61 -18.07
C ALA A 30 -8.43 0.88 -17.02
N ALA A 31 -8.19 0.52 -15.75
CA ALA A 31 -9.11 0.81 -14.66
C ALA A 31 -9.21 2.33 -14.37
N ILE A 32 -8.11 3.07 -14.52
CA ILE A 32 -8.13 4.54 -14.42
C ILE A 32 -9.00 5.12 -15.55
N VAL A 33 -8.74 4.75 -16.80
CA VAL A 33 -9.51 5.25 -17.94
C VAL A 33 -11.00 4.89 -17.83
N GLY A 34 -11.31 3.62 -17.54
CA GLY A 34 -12.68 3.15 -17.42
C GLY A 34 -13.43 3.76 -16.23
N GLY A 35 -12.78 3.80 -15.05
CA GLY A 35 -13.39 4.31 -13.81
C GLY A 35 -13.55 5.83 -13.78
N SER A 36 -12.75 6.57 -14.56
CA SER A 36 -12.83 8.04 -14.69
C SER A 36 -13.70 8.52 -15.88
N ARG A 37 -14.50 7.66 -16.46
CA ARG A 37 -15.28 7.96 -17.68
C ARG A 37 -14.41 8.51 -18.82
N ASN A 38 -13.45 7.70 -19.27
CA ASN A 38 -12.49 8.10 -20.30
C ASN A 38 -11.77 9.41 -19.95
N LEU A 39 -11.29 9.53 -18.70
CA LEU A 39 -10.57 10.67 -18.16
C LEU A 39 -11.41 11.95 -18.00
N ALA A 40 -12.72 11.92 -18.20
CA ALA A 40 -13.58 13.10 -18.01
C ALA A 40 -13.59 13.58 -16.53
N HIS A 41 -13.43 12.63 -15.59
CA HIS A 41 -13.36 12.91 -14.14
C HIS A 41 -11.91 12.89 -13.61
N PHE A 42 -10.92 12.95 -14.51
CA PHE A 42 -9.51 12.94 -14.15
C PHE A 42 -8.97 14.37 -14.10
N ASP A 43 -8.39 14.77 -12.97
CA ASP A 43 -7.77 16.08 -12.83
C ASP A 43 -6.37 16.09 -13.46
N ALA A 44 -6.15 16.99 -14.43
CA ALA A 44 -4.86 17.16 -15.09
C ALA A 44 -3.71 17.50 -14.12
N ALA A 45 -4.00 18.16 -13.00
CA ALA A 45 -3.01 18.46 -11.96
C ALA A 45 -2.44 17.17 -11.31
N LEU A 46 -3.17 16.05 -11.40
CA LEU A 46 -2.80 14.77 -10.78
C LEU A 46 -2.05 13.81 -11.73
N VAL A 47 -1.76 14.23 -12.96
CA VAL A 47 -1.06 13.40 -13.97
C VAL A 47 0.28 12.89 -13.46
N ALA A 48 1.10 13.76 -12.84
CA ALA A 48 2.42 13.38 -12.33
C ALA A 48 2.34 12.33 -11.21
N TYR A 49 1.35 12.44 -10.33
CA TYR A 49 1.07 11.44 -9.30
C TYR A 49 0.70 10.09 -9.92
N THR A 50 -0.15 10.11 -10.93
CA THR A 50 -0.60 8.90 -11.65
C THR A 50 0.58 8.19 -12.30
N PHE A 51 1.45 8.89 -12.99
CA PHE A 51 2.66 8.30 -13.56
C PHE A 51 3.58 7.69 -12.51
N SER A 52 3.77 8.36 -11.38
CA SER A 52 4.59 7.81 -10.28
C SER A 52 3.98 6.54 -9.68
N ILE A 53 2.65 6.48 -9.57
CA ILE A 53 1.94 5.28 -9.09
C ILE A 53 2.03 4.14 -10.12
N LEU A 54 1.88 4.42 -11.42
CA LEU A 54 2.04 3.40 -12.47
C LEU A 54 3.47 2.85 -12.49
N PHE A 55 4.48 3.72 -12.34
CA PHE A 55 5.87 3.29 -12.20
C PHE A 55 6.05 2.39 -10.96
N ALA A 56 5.52 2.81 -9.81
CA ALA A 56 5.57 2.02 -8.58
C ALA A 56 4.87 0.67 -8.76
N THR A 57 3.72 0.65 -9.43
CA THR A 57 2.96 -0.58 -9.73
C THR A 57 3.78 -1.56 -10.56
N PHE A 58 4.42 -1.07 -11.62
CA PHE A 58 5.33 -1.88 -12.43
C PHE A 58 6.48 -2.44 -11.59
N GLY A 59 7.21 -1.56 -10.91
CA GLY A 59 8.39 -1.95 -10.13
C GLY A 59 8.07 -2.92 -8.99
N LEU A 60 6.97 -2.70 -8.28
CA LEU A 60 6.49 -3.59 -7.22
C LEU A 60 6.09 -4.96 -7.78
N THR A 61 5.33 -4.97 -8.88
CA THR A 61 4.88 -6.23 -9.51
C THR A 61 6.07 -7.02 -10.03
N TYR A 62 7.00 -6.37 -10.71
CA TYR A 62 8.23 -6.99 -11.19
C TYR A 62 9.02 -7.61 -10.04
N ARG A 63 9.30 -6.83 -8.99
CA ARG A 63 10.05 -7.28 -7.82
C ARG A 63 9.33 -8.41 -7.08
N TYR A 64 8.00 -8.34 -6.99
CA TYR A 64 7.18 -9.36 -6.34
C TYR A 64 7.19 -10.68 -7.13
N ALA A 65 7.05 -10.62 -8.45
CA ALA A 65 7.15 -11.79 -9.32
C ALA A 65 8.53 -12.46 -9.23
N MET A 66 9.60 -11.67 -9.30
CA MET A 66 10.97 -12.16 -9.10
C MET A 66 11.17 -12.81 -7.73
N TRP A 67 10.58 -12.24 -6.68
CA TRP A 67 10.67 -12.80 -5.33
C TRP A 67 9.88 -14.11 -5.19
N LEU A 68 8.72 -14.22 -5.84
CA LEU A 68 7.89 -15.43 -5.82
C LEU A 68 8.56 -16.60 -6.55
N GLU A 69 9.40 -16.37 -7.55
CA GLU A 69 10.10 -17.43 -8.28
C GLU A 69 11.30 -18.02 -7.51
N ARG A 70 11.80 -17.33 -6.49
CA ARG A 70 12.96 -17.80 -5.71
C ARG A 70 12.59 -18.96 -4.77
N PRO A 71 13.33 -20.07 -4.76
CA PRO A 71 13.21 -21.07 -3.72
C PRO A 71 13.60 -20.48 -2.33
N PRO A 72 12.90 -20.82 -1.24
CA PRO A 72 11.78 -21.74 -1.11
C PRO A 72 10.40 -21.08 -1.31
N THR A 73 10.33 -19.79 -1.63
CA THR A 73 9.06 -19.01 -1.71
C THR A 73 8.12 -19.59 -2.76
N ALA A 74 8.63 -19.92 -3.94
CA ALA A 74 7.84 -20.50 -5.01
C ALA A 74 7.12 -21.81 -4.59
N LEU A 75 7.81 -22.66 -3.84
CA LEU A 75 7.24 -23.92 -3.34
C LEU A 75 6.10 -23.66 -2.36
N TYR A 76 6.32 -22.78 -1.38
CA TYR A 76 5.31 -22.45 -0.36
C TYR A 76 4.10 -21.74 -0.97
N TRP A 77 4.32 -20.83 -1.94
CA TRP A 77 3.25 -20.15 -2.65
C TRP A 77 2.34 -21.15 -3.37
N ARG A 78 2.92 -22.04 -4.19
CA ARG A 78 2.16 -23.08 -4.92
C ARG A 78 1.41 -24.00 -3.97
N ARG A 79 2.05 -24.47 -2.92
CA ARG A 79 1.43 -25.37 -1.92
C ARG A 79 0.34 -24.66 -1.11
N GLY A 80 0.54 -23.39 -0.75
CA GLY A 80 -0.48 -22.57 -0.08
C GLY A 80 -1.77 -22.52 -0.89
N TRP A 81 -1.68 -22.21 -2.18
CA TRP A 81 -2.84 -22.20 -3.07
C TRP A 81 -3.45 -23.61 -3.23
N GLN A 82 -2.65 -24.64 -3.38
CA GLN A 82 -3.15 -26.02 -3.46
C GLN A 82 -3.97 -26.42 -2.22
N VAL A 83 -3.57 -25.99 -1.03
CA VAL A 83 -4.32 -26.24 0.21
C VAL A 83 -5.64 -25.46 0.24
N VAL A 84 -5.63 -24.19 -0.18
CA VAL A 84 -6.85 -23.37 -0.24
C VAL A 84 -7.85 -23.94 -1.22
N PHE A 85 -7.40 -24.35 -2.42
CA PHE A 85 -8.26 -24.84 -3.50
C PHE A 85 -8.34 -26.37 -3.63
N ARG A 86 -7.75 -27.12 -2.70
CA ARG A 86 -7.76 -28.60 -2.73
C ARG A 86 -9.19 -29.11 -2.81
N ARG A 87 -9.43 -30.02 -3.77
CA ARG A 87 -10.72 -30.70 -3.94
C ARG A 87 -11.06 -31.52 -2.67
N GLY A 88 -11.97 -31.00 -1.86
CA GLY A 88 -12.51 -31.63 -0.66
C GLY A 88 -13.99 -31.28 -0.51
N SER A 89 -14.71 -31.85 0.47
CA SER A 89 -16.10 -31.48 0.75
C SER A 89 -16.25 -29.97 0.92
N GLY A 90 -17.33 -29.36 0.42
CA GLY A 90 -17.55 -27.90 0.44
C GLY A 90 -17.37 -27.27 1.82
N GLY A 91 -17.75 -27.98 2.89
CA GLY A 91 -17.57 -27.52 4.27
C GLY A 91 -16.11 -27.35 4.70
N ARG A 92 -15.19 -28.16 4.16
CA ARG A 92 -13.75 -28.04 4.45
C ARG A 92 -13.15 -26.80 3.79
N ARG A 93 -13.55 -26.47 2.55
CA ARG A 93 -13.10 -25.26 1.85
C ARG A 93 -13.54 -23.99 2.56
N LEU A 94 -14.82 -23.93 2.94
CA LEU A 94 -15.38 -22.79 3.66
C LEU A 94 -14.69 -22.60 5.00
N ARG A 95 -14.46 -23.65 5.75
CA ARG A 95 -13.71 -23.62 7.02
C ARG A 95 -12.28 -23.11 6.82
N ASN A 96 -11.57 -23.59 5.81
CA ASN A 96 -10.20 -23.15 5.50
C ASN A 96 -10.16 -21.69 5.04
N LEU A 97 -11.14 -21.25 4.28
CA LEU A 97 -11.29 -19.84 3.90
C LEU A 97 -11.48 -18.95 5.13
N TRP A 98 -12.41 -19.29 6.02
CA TRP A 98 -12.65 -18.53 7.26
C TRP A 98 -11.42 -18.52 8.18
N ARG A 99 -10.72 -19.64 8.30
CA ARG A 99 -9.44 -19.69 9.05
C ARG A 99 -8.38 -18.79 8.42
N GLY A 100 -8.24 -18.82 7.09
CA GLY A 100 -7.32 -17.95 6.36
C GLY A 100 -7.64 -16.46 6.51
N LEU A 101 -8.92 -16.08 6.41
CA LEU A 101 -9.39 -14.72 6.63
C LEU A 101 -9.17 -14.26 8.08
N GLY A 102 -9.50 -15.09 9.06
CA GLY A 102 -9.24 -14.80 10.48
C GLY A 102 -7.75 -14.63 10.78
N GLN A 103 -6.90 -15.46 10.19
CA GLN A 103 -5.45 -15.33 10.32
C GLN A 103 -4.94 -14.05 9.62
N ALA A 104 -5.45 -13.75 8.43
CA ALA A 104 -5.09 -12.52 7.71
C ALA A 104 -5.49 -11.28 8.53
N PHE A 105 -6.70 -11.25 9.08
CA PHE A 105 -7.15 -10.18 9.96
C PHE A 105 -6.27 -10.04 11.20
N SER A 106 -5.99 -11.15 11.90
CA SER A 106 -5.16 -11.16 13.10
C SER A 106 -3.72 -10.70 12.82
N ASP A 107 -3.11 -11.16 11.73
CA ASP A 107 -1.70 -10.95 11.46
C ASP A 107 -1.43 -9.66 10.66
N ILE A 108 -2.38 -9.19 9.82
CA ILE A 108 -2.22 -7.94 9.05
C ILE A 108 -2.93 -6.79 9.78
N ALA A 109 -4.23 -6.91 10.05
CA ALA A 109 -4.99 -5.79 10.61
C ALA A 109 -4.62 -5.50 12.07
N LEU A 110 -4.48 -6.55 12.89
CA LEU A 110 -4.13 -6.43 14.31
C LEU A 110 -2.63 -6.55 14.60
N ASN A 111 -1.82 -6.99 13.64
CA ASN A 111 -0.36 -7.15 13.80
C ASN A 111 0.07 -7.92 15.07
N ARG A 112 -0.69 -8.95 15.48
CA ARG A 112 -0.47 -9.68 16.75
C ARG A 112 0.99 -10.11 16.99
N PHE A 113 1.68 -10.50 15.93
CA PHE A 113 3.09 -10.92 16.03
C PHE A 113 4.05 -9.77 16.38
N ILE A 114 3.68 -8.49 16.12
CA ILE A 114 4.49 -7.32 16.48
C ILE A 114 4.26 -6.96 17.95
N TRP A 115 3.01 -7.05 18.41
CA TRP A 115 2.67 -6.84 19.81
C TRP A 115 3.43 -7.80 20.75
N ALA A 116 3.65 -9.05 20.32
CA ALA A 116 4.46 -10.03 21.05
C ALA A 116 5.93 -9.61 21.21
N ARG A 117 6.42 -8.64 20.43
CA ARG A 117 7.79 -8.09 20.52
C ARG A 117 7.89 -6.83 21.37
N GLY A 118 6.78 -6.39 21.97
CA GLY A 118 6.68 -5.22 22.82
C GLY A 118 5.56 -4.27 22.39
N TRP A 119 4.87 -3.71 23.38
CA TRP A 119 3.69 -2.87 23.17
C TRP A 119 4.01 -1.61 22.35
N LEU A 120 5.16 -0.96 22.62
CA LEU A 120 5.57 0.25 21.89
C LEU A 120 5.83 -0.05 20.40
N ARG A 121 6.43 -1.23 20.10
CA ARG A 121 6.63 -1.68 18.71
C ARG A 121 5.28 -1.94 18.02
N GLY A 122 4.35 -2.57 18.73
CA GLY A 122 2.99 -2.81 18.23
C GLY A 122 2.26 -1.51 17.94
N LEU A 123 2.22 -0.58 18.89
CA LEU A 123 1.58 0.73 18.74
C LEU A 123 2.18 1.53 17.57
N THR A 124 3.50 1.66 17.53
CA THR A 124 4.21 2.35 16.44
C THR A 124 3.81 1.81 15.07
N HIS A 125 3.80 0.49 14.94
CA HIS A 125 3.46 -0.15 13.65
C HIS A 125 1.99 0.02 13.29
N MET A 126 1.09 -0.04 14.27
CA MET A 126 -0.35 0.18 14.04
C MET A 126 -0.64 1.61 13.56
N LEU A 127 -0.03 2.61 14.19
CA LEU A 127 -0.19 4.00 13.80
C LEU A 127 0.26 4.24 12.35
N ILE A 128 1.44 3.75 11.97
CA ILE A 128 1.94 3.87 10.60
C ILE A 128 1.05 3.08 9.63
N LEU A 129 0.72 1.83 9.95
CA LEU A 129 -0.07 0.97 9.07
C LEU A 129 -1.44 1.59 8.77
N TRP A 130 -2.21 1.91 9.80
CA TRP A 130 -3.56 2.42 9.62
C TRP A 130 -3.57 3.83 9.05
N GLY A 131 -2.61 4.69 9.41
CA GLY A 131 -2.45 5.99 8.79
C GLY A 131 -2.15 5.88 7.30
N CYS A 132 -1.20 5.02 6.89
CA CYS A 132 -0.90 4.79 5.47
C CYS A 132 -2.07 4.14 4.71
N LEU A 133 -2.75 3.15 5.30
CA LEU A 133 -3.92 2.52 4.67
C LEU A 133 -5.05 3.52 4.45
N LEU A 134 -5.34 4.36 5.44
CA LEU A 134 -6.34 5.41 5.33
C LEU A 134 -5.97 6.42 4.25
N ALA A 135 -4.71 6.87 4.23
CA ALA A 135 -4.22 7.79 3.20
C ALA A 135 -4.37 7.20 1.79
N VAL A 136 -3.96 5.94 1.58
CA VAL A 136 -4.08 5.24 0.28
C VAL A 136 -5.54 5.06 -0.11
N ALA A 137 -6.40 4.64 0.84
CA ALA A 137 -7.83 4.41 0.58
C ALA A 137 -8.58 5.69 0.18
N ILE A 138 -8.14 6.85 0.64
CA ILE A 138 -8.71 8.14 0.25
C ILE A 138 -8.07 8.66 -1.04
N THR A 139 -6.73 8.66 -1.10
CA THR A 139 -5.99 9.32 -2.18
C THR A 139 -6.15 8.62 -3.52
N PHE A 140 -6.05 7.28 -3.57
CA PHE A 140 -6.06 6.57 -4.85
C PHE A 140 -7.38 6.71 -5.61
N PRO A 141 -8.56 6.53 -4.99
CA PRO A 141 -9.81 6.76 -5.71
C PRO A 141 -9.98 8.19 -6.20
N LEU A 142 -9.49 9.19 -5.46
CA LEU A 142 -9.53 10.59 -5.86
C LEU A 142 -8.56 10.87 -7.03
N VAL A 143 -7.30 10.45 -6.90
CA VAL A 143 -6.27 10.66 -7.94
C VAL A 143 -6.64 9.98 -9.25
N PHE A 144 -7.29 8.82 -9.18
CA PHE A 144 -7.71 8.06 -10.38
C PHE A 144 -9.05 8.51 -10.95
N GLY A 145 -9.72 9.49 -10.34
CA GLY A 145 -11.05 9.92 -10.77
C GLY A 145 -12.14 8.86 -10.57
N TRP A 146 -11.88 7.84 -9.71
CA TRP A 146 -12.89 6.85 -9.32
C TRP A 146 -13.90 7.40 -8.33
N LEU A 147 -13.46 8.34 -7.49
CA LEU A 147 -14.30 9.17 -6.64
C LEU A 147 -14.12 10.64 -7.03
N MET A 148 -15.22 11.35 -7.17
CA MET A 148 -15.25 12.76 -7.46
C MET A 148 -16.36 13.44 -6.65
N PHE A 149 -16.14 14.70 -6.28
CA PHE A 149 -17.11 15.52 -5.57
C PHE A 149 -17.46 16.74 -6.44
N GLU A 150 -18.74 16.94 -6.67
CA GLU A 150 -19.26 18.11 -7.37
C GLU A 150 -20.25 18.87 -6.49
N SER A 151 -20.19 20.17 -6.50
CA SER A 151 -21.22 21.01 -5.84
C SER A 151 -22.56 20.87 -6.56
N VAL A 152 -23.64 20.74 -5.82
CA VAL A 152 -24.99 20.68 -6.39
C VAL A 152 -25.37 22.06 -6.91
N PRO A 153 -25.82 22.20 -8.18
CA PRO A 153 -26.30 23.49 -8.70
C PRO A 153 -27.38 24.10 -7.81
N GLY A 154 -27.20 25.37 -7.45
CA GLY A 154 -28.12 26.09 -6.54
C GLY A 154 -27.88 25.84 -5.05
N SER A 155 -26.99 24.96 -4.66
CA SER A 155 -26.63 24.65 -3.26
C SER A 155 -25.15 24.40 -3.11
N PRO A 156 -24.28 25.43 -3.13
CA PRO A 156 -22.83 25.29 -3.17
C PRO A 156 -22.25 24.58 -1.95
N GLU A 157 -22.99 24.53 -0.84
CA GLU A 157 -22.60 23.82 0.38
C GLU A 157 -22.89 22.32 0.35
N VAL A 158 -23.64 21.83 -0.66
CA VAL A 158 -24.00 20.43 -0.81
C VAL A 158 -23.13 19.79 -1.90
N TYR A 159 -22.43 18.76 -1.53
CA TYR A 159 -21.61 17.98 -2.46
C TYR A 159 -22.30 16.68 -2.84
N ARG A 160 -22.27 16.39 -4.14
CA ARG A 160 -22.67 15.09 -4.69
C ARG A 160 -21.44 14.23 -4.94
N VAL A 161 -21.48 13.00 -4.47
CA VAL A 161 -20.42 12.01 -4.68
C VAL A 161 -20.69 11.24 -5.96
N PHE A 162 -19.69 11.17 -6.80
CA PHE A 162 -19.65 10.27 -7.96
C PHE A 162 -18.69 9.13 -7.68
N ALA A 163 -19.13 7.90 -7.86
CA ALA A 163 -18.29 6.71 -7.79
C ALA A 163 -18.27 6.02 -9.15
N PHE A 164 -17.07 5.86 -9.72
CA PHE A 164 -16.87 5.32 -11.08
C PHE A 164 -17.71 6.04 -12.14
N GLY A 165 -17.91 7.35 -11.94
CA GLY A 165 -18.71 8.20 -12.82
C GLY A 165 -20.23 8.10 -12.61
N PHE A 166 -20.72 7.32 -11.68
CA PHE A 166 -22.14 7.24 -11.35
C PHE A 166 -22.44 8.13 -10.12
N PRO A 167 -23.50 8.96 -10.16
CA PRO A 167 -23.93 9.72 -9.00
C PRO A 167 -24.43 8.76 -7.91
N THR A 168 -24.01 9.00 -6.68
CA THR A 168 -24.41 8.19 -5.52
C THR A 168 -25.25 9.01 -4.57
N PHE A 169 -24.68 9.48 -3.46
CA PHE A 169 -25.39 10.28 -2.46
C PHE A 169 -24.85 11.72 -2.44
N SER A 170 -25.60 12.60 -1.79
CA SER A 170 -25.19 13.99 -1.56
C SER A 170 -25.16 14.27 -0.07
N PHE A 171 -24.27 15.17 0.35
CA PHE A 171 -24.14 15.57 1.75
C PHE A 171 -23.76 17.06 1.86
N PRO A 172 -24.23 17.77 2.90
CA PRO A 172 -23.77 19.12 3.22
C PRO A 172 -22.32 19.09 3.72
N SER A 173 -21.49 20.05 3.29
CA SER A 173 -20.09 20.16 3.72
C SER A 173 -19.94 20.31 5.24
N GLY A 174 -20.87 21.03 5.90
CA GLY A 174 -20.90 21.22 7.35
C GLY A 174 -21.47 20.04 8.15
N SER A 175 -21.89 18.94 7.49
CA SER A 175 -22.38 17.74 8.18
C SER A 175 -21.23 16.91 8.76
N LEU A 176 -21.57 15.96 9.67
CA LEU A 176 -20.59 15.00 10.19
C LEU A 176 -19.96 14.18 9.05
N ILE A 177 -20.73 13.84 8.02
CA ILE A 177 -20.23 13.11 6.84
C ILE A 177 -19.23 14.00 6.09
N GLY A 178 -19.55 15.28 5.85
CA GLY A 178 -18.62 16.22 5.22
C GLY A 178 -17.33 16.39 6.01
N PHE A 179 -17.45 16.51 7.34
CA PHE A 179 -16.27 16.57 8.20
C PHE A 179 -15.37 15.33 8.06
N LEU A 180 -15.94 14.12 8.11
CA LEU A 180 -15.18 12.87 7.98
C LEU A 180 -14.55 12.72 6.58
N MET A 181 -15.29 13.06 5.53
CA MET A 181 -14.82 12.93 4.14
C MET A 181 -13.68 13.89 3.83
N PHE A 182 -13.73 15.13 4.31
CA PHE A 182 -12.73 16.15 3.98
C PHE A 182 -11.54 16.19 4.96
N HIS A 183 -11.66 15.59 6.17
CA HIS A 183 -10.57 15.59 7.15
C HIS A 183 -9.85 14.23 7.29
N GLY A 184 -10.24 13.23 6.50
CA GLY A 184 -9.65 11.88 6.60
C GLY A 184 -8.13 11.85 6.42
N LEU A 185 -7.59 12.65 5.48
CA LEU A 185 -6.14 12.75 5.25
C LEU A 185 -5.41 13.47 6.39
N VAL A 186 -6.08 14.40 7.08
CA VAL A 186 -5.53 15.07 8.27
C VAL A 186 -5.32 14.06 9.40
N TRP A 187 -6.32 13.22 9.68
CA TRP A 187 -6.22 12.14 10.66
C TRP A 187 -5.17 11.10 10.27
N ALA A 188 -5.13 10.72 9.00
CA ALA A 188 -4.09 9.82 8.47
C ALA A 188 -2.69 10.38 8.72
N SER A 189 -2.48 11.67 8.46
CA SER A 189 -1.18 12.34 8.68
C SER A 189 -0.77 12.37 10.15
N PHE A 190 -1.69 12.64 11.07
CA PHE A 190 -1.38 12.60 12.51
C PHE A 190 -1.00 11.19 12.97
N LEU A 191 -1.70 10.16 12.50
CA LEU A 191 -1.36 8.76 12.80
C LEU A 191 0.05 8.42 12.31
N VAL A 192 0.35 8.77 11.06
CA VAL A 192 1.67 8.48 10.46
C VAL A 192 2.77 9.23 11.20
N ILE A 193 2.62 10.53 11.44
CA ILE A 193 3.63 11.35 12.15
C ILE A 193 3.89 10.79 13.55
N ALA A 194 2.84 10.52 14.32
CA ALA A 194 2.99 9.95 15.66
C ALA A 194 3.73 8.61 15.62
N GLY A 195 3.35 7.73 14.68
CA GLY A 195 4.02 6.44 14.49
C GLY A 195 5.48 6.57 14.07
N VAL A 196 5.79 7.47 13.12
CA VAL A 196 7.16 7.73 12.66
C VAL A 196 8.02 8.30 13.78
N MET A 197 7.52 9.27 14.53
CA MET A 197 8.26 9.86 15.66
C MET A 197 8.59 8.82 16.74
N LEU A 198 7.63 7.93 17.06
CA LEU A 198 7.89 6.82 17.98
C LEU A 198 8.92 5.83 17.43
N ALA A 199 8.87 5.53 16.12
CA ALA A 199 9.84 4.67 15.47
C ALA A 199 11.25 5.25 15.50
N MET A 200 11.39 6.55 15.20
CA MET A 200 12.68 7.26 15.22
C MET A 200 13.25 7.35 16.62
N ARG A 201 12.42 7.76 17.61
CA ARG A 201 12.83 7.81 19.02
C ARG A 201 13.40 6.47 19.50
N ARG A 202 12.73 5.37 19.14
CA ARG A 202 13.19 4.04 19.52
C ARG A 202 14.56 3.72 18.90
N ARG A 203 14.73 4.00 17.59
CA ARG A 203 16.00 3.74 16.88
C ARG A 203 17.17 4.53 17.45
N MET A 204 16.95 5.77 17.87
CA MET A 204 17.98 6.60 18.50
C MET A 204 18.36 6.14 19.90
N ARG A 205 17.48 5.39 20.60
CA ARG A 205 17.72 4.91 21.96
C ARG A 205 18.27 3.48 22.04
N GLU A 206 18.11 2.67 20.98
CA GLU A 206 18.63 1.31 20.96
C GLU A 206 20.15 1.35 20.75
N GLU A 207 20.92 1.12 21.84
CA GLU A 207 22.37 1.02 21.81
C GLU A 207 22.81 -0.13 20.90
N GLY A 208 23.83 0.09 20.08
CA GLY A 208 24.33 -0.88 19.10
C GLY A 208 23.52 -0.99 17.81
N ALA A 209 22.29 -0.48 17.75
CA ALA A 209 21.49 -0.48 16.54
C ALA A 209 22.08 0.44 15.45
N ALA A 210 22.72 1.54 15.85
CA ALA A 210 23.32 2.51 14.92
C ALA A 210 24.39 1.89 14.00
N ALA A 211 25.15 0.91 14.47
CA ALA A 211 26.18 0.22 13.69
C ALA A 211 25.60 -0.72 12.62
N LEU A 212 24.34 -1.16 12.77
CA LEU A 212 23.66 -2.10 11.86
C LEU A 212 22.60 -1.43 10.99
N GLN A 213 22.33 -0.14 11.20
CA GLN A 213 21.29 0.60 10.48
C GLN A 213 21.88 1.32 9.28
N SER A 214 21.29 1.09 8.11
CA SER A 214 21.57 1.85 6.90
C SER A 214 20.60 3.03 6.81
N PHE A 215 21.13 4.24 6.58
CA PHE A 215 20.29 5.43 6.37
C PHE A 215 19.23 5.20 5.28
N HIS A 216 19.68 4.69 4.15
CA HIS A 216 18.87 4.43 2.98
C HIS A 216 17.74 3.42 3.20
N GLU A 217 17.99 2.38 3.98
CA GLU A 217 17.00 1.33 4.21
C GLU A 217 16.12 1.57 5.43
N ASP A 218 16.66 2.19 6.48
CA ASP A 218 16.01 2.26 7.78
C ASP A 218 15.42 3.62 8.09
N PHE A 219 16.08 4.70 7.70
CA PHE A 219 15.66 6.06 8.00
C PHE A 219 14.91 6.70 6.84
N LEU A 220 15.39 6.57 5.62
CA LEU A 220 14.78 7.21 4.45
C LEU A 220 13.28 6.91 4.30
N PRO A 221 12.79 5.66 4.46
CA PRO A 221 11.35 5.39 4.42
C PRO A 221 10.55 6.17 5.48
N LEU A 222 11.10 6.31 6.69
CA LEU A 222 10.44 7.07 7.75
C LEU A 222 10.43 8.58 7.45
N PHE A 223 11.53 9.11 6.92
CA PHE A 223 11.60 10.51 6.49
C PHE A 223 10.63 10.82 5.36
N LEU A 224 10.47 9.91 4.40
CA LEU A 224 9.51 10.08 3.31
C LEU A 224 8.07 10.12 3.83
N LEU A 225 7.69 9.18 4.69
CA LEU A 225 6.36 9.18 5.30
C LEU A 225 6.11 10.44 6.13
N PHE A 226 7.13 10.88 6.89
CA PHE A 226 7.05 12.12 7.65
C PHE A 226 6.88 13.32 6.74
N ALA A 227 7.70 13.45 5.69
CA ALA A 227 7.65 14.56 4.75
C ALA A 227 6.31 14.66 4.02
N VAL A 228 5.78 13.54 3.51
CA VAL A 228 4.46 13.51 2.86
C VAL A 228 3.37 13.96 3.83
N SER A 229 3.37 13.42 5.06
CA SER A 229 2.36 13.75 6.06
C SER A 229 2.48 15.21 6.53
N LEU A 230 3.68 15.70 6.76
CA LEU A 230 3.92 17.07 7.20
C LEU A 230 3.52 18.08 6.12
N THR A 231 3.96 17.88 4.87
CA THR A 231 3.63 18.79 3.77
C THR A 231 2.13 18.82 3.47
N GLY A 232 1.43 17.67 3.64
CA GLY A 232 -0.03 17.62 3.55
C GLY A 232 -0.72 18.41 4.66
N LEU A 233 -0.24 18.33 5.91
CA LEU A 233 -0.74 19.18 7.01
C LEU A 233 -0.44 20.65 6.78
N MET A 234 0.73 21.00 6.23
CA MET A 234 1.06 22.39 5.89
C MET A 234 0.10 22.96 4.83
N LEU A 235 -0.28 22.15 3.82
CA LEU A 235 -1.32 22.56 2.85
C LEU A 235 -2.65 22.81 3.54
N THR A 236 -3.08 21.92 4.43
CA THR A 236 -4.30 22.09 5.19
C THR A 236 -4.25 23.36 6.05
N ALA A 237 -3.13 23.60 6.73
CA ALA A 237 -2.94 24.80 7.55
C ALA A 237 -2.99 26.09 6.71
N SER A 238 -2.32 26.10 5.54
CA SER A 238 -2.33 27.21 4.60
C SER A 238 -3.76 27.55 4.17
N TYR A 239 -4.52 26.54 3.75
CA TYR A 239 -5.89 26.72 3.30
C TYR A 239 -6.83 27.17 4.45
N THR A 240 -6.75 26.50 5.61
CA THR A 240 -7.72 26.69 6.69
C THR A 240 -7.47 27.94 7.53
N TRP A 241 -6.21 28.24 7.85
CA TRP A 241 -5.86 29.28 8.82
C TRP A 241 -5.06 30.43 8.23
N MET A 242 -4.31 30.20 7.14
CA MET A 242 -3.41 31.20 6.56
C MET A 242 -3.97 31.85 5.29
N ARG A 243 -5.27 31.67 4.99
CA ARG A 243 -5.94 32.24 3.80
C ARG A 243 -5.25 31.93 2.48
N GLY A 244 -4.67 30.74 2.35
CA GLY A 244 -3.96 30.31 1.15
C GLY A 244 -2.50 30.85 1.02
N TYR A 245 -1.93 31.41 2.09
CA TYR A 245 -0.53 31.87 2.05
C TYR A 245 0.40 30.73 1.65
N ALA A 246 1.26 31.00 0.65
CA ALA A 246 2.23 30.05 0.07
C ALA A 246 1.60 28.72 -0.42
N TYR A 247 0.29 28.69 -0.74
CA TYR A 247 -0.43 27.46 -1.10
C TYR A 247 0.20 26.77 -2.31
N ASP A 248 0.49 27.50 -3.39
CA ASP A 248 1.07 26.92 -4.61
C ASP A 248 2.45 26.29 -4.35
N PHE A 249 3.30 27.00 -3.58
CA PHE A 249 4.60 26.46 -3.18
C PHE A 249 4.45 25.17 -2.35
N LEU A 250 3.55 25.16 -1.38
CA LEU A 250 3.29 23.99 -0.53
C LEU A 250 2.67 22.85 -1.32
N ALA A 251 1.83 23.15 -2.31
CA ALA A 251 1.26 22.15 -3.20
C ALA A 251 2.34 21.46 -4.05
N ILE A 252 3.26 22.25 -4.61
CA ILE A 252 4.40 21.69 -5.37
C ILE A 252 5.31 20.87 -4.44
N LEU A 253 5.63 21.40 -3.26
CA LEU A 253 6.44 20.68 -2.27
C LEU A 253 5.82 19.34 -1.87
N HIS A 254 4.51 19.33 -1.60
CA HIS A 254 3.78 18.12 -1.31
C HIS A 254 3.79 17.14 -2.49
N ALA A 255 3.55 17.64 -3.70
CA ALA A 255 3.61 16.83 -4.92
C ALA A 255 4.97 16.15 -5.08
N VAL A 256 6.06 16.89 -4.93
CA VAL A 256 7.44 16.35 -5.02
C VAL A 256 7.66 15.26 -3.97
N THR A 257 7.25 15.48 -2.72
CA THR A 257 7.43 14.46 -1.66
C THR A 257 6.63 13.19 -1.93
N VAL A 258 5.40 13.31 -2.42
CA VAL A 258 4.55 12.16 -2.76
C VAL A 258 5.11 11.39 -3.95
N ILE A 259 5.43 12.08 -5.05
CA ILE A 259 5.98 11.48 -6.26
C ILE A 259 7.29 10.75 -5.95
N PHE A 260 8.21 11.39 -5.21
CA PHE A 260 9.45 10.77 -4.82
C PHE A 260 9.23 9.52 -3.94
N THR A 261 8.25 9.55 -3.04
CA THR A 261 7.89 8.40 -2.21
C THR A 261 7.42 7.22 -3.06
N PHE A 262 6.57 7.45 -4.09
CA PHE A 262 6.15 6.39 -4.99
C PHE A 262 7.28 5.87 -5.88
N LEU A 263 8.12 6.74 -6.41
CA LEU A 263 9.28 6.32 -7.20
C LEU A 263 10.26 5.48 -6.38
N TRP A 264 10.42 5.79 -5.10
CA TRP A 264 11.28 5.05 -4.18
C TRP A 264 10.68 3.71 -3.71
N LEU A 265 9.37 3.60 -3.65
CA LEU A 265 8.63 2.49 -3.04
C LEU A 265 9.05 1.09 -3.55
N PRO A 266 9.31 0.85 -4.85
CA PRO A 266 9.79 -0.45 -5.33
C PRO A 266 11.18 -0.84 -4.86
N PHE A 267 12.04 0.13 -4.53
CA PHE A 267 13.46 -0.10 -4.24
C PHE A 267 13.74 -0.28 -2.75
N GLY A 268 12.93 0.35 -1.90
CA GLY A 268 13.15 0.40 -0.45
C GLY A 268 12.56 -0.76 0.35
N LYS A 269 12.65 -0.63 1.68
CA LYS A 269 12.04 -1.57 2.65
C LYS A 269 10.50 -1.56 2.62
N PHE A 270 9.84 -0.59 1.98
CA PHE A 270 8.38 -0.59 1.82
C PHE A 270 7.86 -1.83 1.10
N PHE A 271 8.70 -2.49 0.31
CA PHE A 271 8.36 -3.75 -0.34
C PHE A 271 7.90 -4.83 0.64
N HIS A 272 8.33 -4.79 1.91
CA HIS A 272 7.89 -5.76 2.93
C HIS A 272 6.37 -5.75 3.14
N VAL A 273 5.68 -4.63 2.88
CA VAL A 273 4.21 -4.53 2.99
C VAL A 273 3.54 -5.52 2.03
N PHE A 274 4.09 -5.66 0.83
CA PHE A 274 3.59 -6.59 -0.20
C PHE A 274 4.03 -8.04 0.04
N GLN A 275 5.16 -8.26 0.74
CA GLN A 275 5.61 -9.61 1.09
C GLN A 275 4.81 -10.23 2.24
N ARG A 276 4.24 -9.42 3.13
CA ARG A 276 3.51 -9.90 4.32
C ARG A 276 2.32 -10.80 3.98
N PRO A 277 1.42 -10.46 3.04
CA PRO A 277 0.32 -11.34 2.64
C PRO A 277 0.80 -12.71 2.14
N ALA A 278 1.91 -12.76 1.39
CA ALA A 278 2.46 -14.04 0.93
C ALA A 278 3.06 -14.89 2.07
N GLN A 279 3.66 -14.25 3.08
CA GLN A 279 4.14 -14.94 4.28
C GLN A 279 2.99 -15.57 5.10
N LEU A 280 1.79 -14.98 5.06
CA LEU A 280 0.60 -15.57 5.66
C LEU A 280 0.22 -16.90 4.99
N ALA A 281 0.31 -16.97 3.66
CA ALA A 281 0.05 -18.22 2.93
C ALA A 281 0.98 -19.35 3.40
N VAL A 282 2.24 -19.04 3.72
CA VAL A 282 3.20 -20.02 4.28
C VAL A 282 2.75 -20.50 5.67
N ARG A 283 2.34 -19.58 6.55
CA ARG A 283 1.85 -19.95 7.89
C ARG A 283 0.59 -20.79 7.80
N PHE A 284 -0.36 -20.35 6.99
CA PHE A 284 -1.61 -21.06 6.73
C PHE A 284 -1.36 -22.48 6.23
N TYR A 285 -0.49 -22.64 5.23
CA TYR A 285 -0.08 -23.94 4.72
C TYR A 285 0.51 -24.84 5.82
N LYS A 286 1.41 -24.29 6.66
CA LYS A 286 2.02 -25.05 7.75
C LYS A 286 0.99 -25.47 8.81
N GLN A 287 0.02 -24.61 9.13
CA GLN A 287 -1.01 -24.88 10.11
C GLN A 287 -1.98 -25.96 9.62
N VAL A 288 -2.56 -25.77 8.43
CA VAL A 288 -3.48 -26.75 7.83
C VAL A 288 -2.77 -28.10 7.57
N GLY A 289 -1.51 -28.04 7.14
CA GLY A 289 -0.74 -29.23 6.91
C GLY A 289 -0.41 -30.03 8.17
N ARG A 290 -0.27 -29.37 9.32
CA ARG A 290 -0.16 -30.06 10.63
C ARG A 290 -1.48 -30.70 11.05
N ASP A 291 -2.58 -29.97 10.90
CA ASP A 291 -3.92 -30.43 11.28
C ASP A 291 -4.41 -31.60 10.42
N GLU A 292 -3.92 -31.72 9.18
CA GLU A 292 -4.34 -32.73 8.20
C GLU A 292 -3.25 -33.82 7.96
N GLU A 293 -2.15 -33.83 8.74
CA GLU A 293 -0.96 -34.70 8.57
C GLU A 293 -0.35 -34.70 7.16
N ALA A 294 -0.75 -33.71 6.34
CA ALA A 294 -0.38 -33.60 4.93
C ALA A 294 0.86 -32.75 4.70
N ALA A 295 1.35 -32.02 5.72
CA ALA A 295 2.57 -31.23 5.63
C ALA A 295 3.77 -32.08 6.06
N VAL A 296 4.23 -32.95 5.20
CA VAL A 296 5.52 -33.60 5.38
C VAL A 296 6.58 -32.57 5.08
N CYS A 297 7.14 -31.96 6.12
CA CYS A 297 8.40 -31.24 6.03
C CYS A 297 9.50 -32.31 5.85
N ARG A 298 9.80 -32.72 4.62
CA ARG A 298 11.03 -33.42 4.33
C ARG A 298 12.17 -32.42 4.55
N ARG A 299 12.93 -32.62 5.62
CA ARG A 299 14.26 -32.05 5.79
C ARG A 299 15.16 -32.48 4.65
#